data_4d41510bf01496cc25794447798ec85f
#
_entry.id   4d41510bf01496cc25794447798ec85f
#
_cell.length_a   1.000
_cell.length_b   1.000
_cell.length_c   1.000
_cell.angle_alpha   90.00
_cell.angle_beta   90.00
_cell.angle_gamma   90.00
#
_symmetry.space_group_name_H-M   'P 1'
#
loop_
_entity.id
_entity.type
_entity.pdbx_description
1 polymer ?
#
loop_
_entity_poly.entity_id
_entity_poly.type
_entity_poly.pdbx_seq_one_letter_code
_entity_poly.pdbx_strand_id
1 'polypeptide(L)'
;MRIVLFCENKYAIDILNPIQEHVTKQHLPHEILWYIHKPKIDSFPYADQVKWTNSIQEVYDFQPEAIYVPGNIVPYYLPGVKIQVFHGYAAEKKDHWIIRRYFDTYFTQGPYFTSHFEALAKRYGDFEVLETGWPKQDWIKENLHKYDADREKLLRESGKETLILYAPTFSPRLTSLPYIKEELGKLAKERNALIVMKFHPLTRQEWVDEYREWAANKKDVLFIDKGENVTK
;
A
#
# COMPACT_ATOMS: atom_id res chain seq x y z
N MET A 1 21.59 -11.33 9.37
CA MET A 1 20.31 -12.07 9.27
C MET A 1 19.96 -12.27 7.80
N ARG A 2 19.36 -13.41 7.49
CA ARG A 2 18.73 -13.66 6.18
C ARG A 2 17.26 -13.29 6.26
N ILE A 3 16.85 -12.36 5.42
CA ILE A 3 15.51 -11.76 5.44
C ILE A 3 14.83 -12.01 4.09
N VAL A 4 13.57 -12.41 4.11
CA VAL A 4 12.74 -12.49 2.91
C VAL A 4 11.71 -11.36 2.92
N LEU A 5 11.64 -10.63 1.79
CA LEU A 5 10.58 -9.68 1.49
C LEU A 5 9.57 -10.36 0.57
N PHE A 6 8.42 -10.76 1.14
CA PHE A 6 7.47 -11.66 0.49
C PHE A 6 6.36 -10.88 -0.24
N CYS A 7 6.47 -10.78 -1.57
CA CYS A 7 5.52 -10.08 -2.42
C CYS A 7 4.53 -11.04 -3.10
N GLU A 8 3.34 -11.17 -2.53
CA GLU A 8 2.24 -11.91 -3.15
C GLU A 8 1.46 -11.09 -4.19
N ASN A 9 1.42 -9.77 -4.03
CA ASN A 9 0.70 -8.83 -4.89
C ASN A 9 1.56 -7.61 -5.19
N LYS A 10 1.27 -6.92 -6.30
CA LYS A 10 2.05 -5.77 -6.78
C LYS A 10 2.21 -4.65 -5.74
N TYR A 11 1.18 -4.37 -4.93
CA TYR A 11 1.24 -3.34 -3.88
C TYR A 11 2.29 -3.63 -2.79
N ALA A 12 2.67 -4.89 -2.59
CA ALA A 12 3.66 -5.28 -1.59
C ALA A 12 5.06 -4.72 -1.88
N ILE A 13 5.37 -4.48 -3.14
CA ILE A 13 6.66 -3.93 -3.57
C ILE A 13 6.90 -2.57 -2.92
N ASP A 14 5.94 -1.65 -3.04
CA ASP A 14 6.05 -0.29 -2.48
C ASP A 14 6.05 -0.25 -0.94
N ILE A 15 5.55 -1.29 -0.30
CA ILE A 15 5.51 -1.40 1.16
C ILE A 15 6.83 -1.94 1.70
N LEU A 16 7.44 -2.90 1.00
CA LEU A 16 8.65 -3.58 1.44
C LEU A 16 9.94 -2.89 0.98
N ASN A 17 9.88 -2.11 -0.12
CA ASN A 17 11.06 -1.42 -0.63
C ASN A 17 11.73 -0.48 0.39
N PRO A 18 11.00 0.26 1.25
CA PRO A 18 11.62 1.07 2.29
C PRO A 18 12.51 0.25 3.25
N ILE A 19 12.18 -1.01 3.51
CA ILE A 19 13.01 -1.92 4.33
C ILE A 19 14.30 -2.24 3.59
N GLN A 20 14.21 -2.59 2.30
CA GLN A 20 15.39 -2.82 1.45
C GLN A 20 16.28 -1.58 1.38
N GLU A 21 15.70 -0.41 1.12
CA GLU A 21 16.43 0.86 1.05
C GLU A 21 17.14 1.18 2.37
N HIS A 22 16.46 0.98 3.50
CA HIS A 22 17.04 1.22 4.82
C HIS A 22 18.26 0.32 5.07
N VAL A 23 18.13 -0.99 4.83
CA VAL A 23 19.23 -1.93 4.98
C VAL A 23 20.44 -1.55 4.10
N THR A 24 20.17 -1.14 2.87
CA THR A 24 21.20 -0.72 1.91
C THR A 24 21.86 0.59 2.32
N LYS A 25 21.08 1.63 2.66
CA LYS A 25 21.58 2.96 3.06
C LYS A 25 22.40 2.92 4.35
N GLN A 26 21.98 2.07 5.30
CA GLN A 26 22.66 1.95 6.59
C GLN A 26 23.77 0.88 6.57
N HIS A 27 24.05 0.27 5.43
CA HIS A 27 25.04 -0.81 5.29
C HIS A 27 24.90 -1.91 6.33
N LEU A 28 23.65 -2.27 6.66
CA LEU A 28 23.38 -3.29 7.67
C LEU A 28 23.81 -4.68 7.16
N PRO A 29 24.37 -5.55 8.02
CA PRO A 29 24.88 -6.86 7.63
C PRO A 29 23.74 -7.88 7.49
N HIS A 30 22.73 -7.54 6.66
CA HIS A 30 21.58 -8.39 6.38
C HIS A 30 21.57 -8.80 4.92
N GLU A 31 21.31 -10.07 4.66
CA GLU A 31 21.10 -10.60 3.32
C GLU A 31 19.59 -10.63 3.04
N ILE A 32 19.15 -9.93 1.98
CA ILE A 32 17.75 -9.84 1.59
C ILE A 32 17.51 -10.62 0.32
N LEU A 33 16.46 -11.47 0.34
CA LEU A 33 15.90 -12.15 -0.82
C LEU A 33 14.45 -11.69 -1.01
N TRP A 34 14.13 -11.18 -2.19
CA TRP A 34 12.74 -10.89 -2.55
C TRP A 34 12.07 -12.12 -3.15
N TYR A 35 10.91 -12.49 -2.64
CA TYR A 35 10.02 -13.43 -3.30
C TYR A 35 8.95 -12.67 -4.08
N ILE A 36 8.84 -12.94 -5.39
CA ILE A 36 7.90 -12.29 -6.31
C ILE A 36 6.92 -13.31 -6.87
N HIS A 37 5.65 -13.21 -6.51
CA HIS A 37 4.61 -14.12 -6.99
C HIS A 37 4.22 -13.79 -8.45
N LYS A 38 4.94 -14.31 -9.40
CA LYS A 38 4.79 -14.05 -10.84
C LYS A 38 3.37 -14.16 -11.40
N PRO A 39 2.49 -15.07 -10.95
CA PRO A 39 1.10 -15.09 -11.41
C PRO A 39 0.31 -13.80 -11.18
N LYS A 40 0.74 -12.96 -10.21
CA LYS A 40 0.07 -11.69 -9.88
C LYS A 40 0.96 -10.46 -10.11
N ILE A 41 2.23 -10.64 -10.42
CA ILE A 41 3.22 -9.57 -10.59
C ILE A 41 3.97 -9.79 -11.89
N ASP A 42 3.54 -9.12 -12.95
CA ASP A 42 4.09 -9.26 -14.30
C ASP A 42 5.53 -8.74 -14.39
N SER A 43 5.82 -7.63 -13.69
CA SER A 43 7.15 -6.98 -13.69
C SER A 43 7.58 -6.61 -12.28
N PHE A 44 8.87 -6.83 -12.00
CA PHE A 44 9.50 -6.40 -10.75
C PHE A 44 10.50 -5.29 -11.06
N PRO A 45 10.25 -4.04 -10.59
CA PRO A 45 11.04 -2.88 -11.03
C PRO A 45 12.49 -2.88 -10.53
N TYR A 46 12.81 -3.68 -9.53
CA TYR A 46 14.15 -3.76 -8.93
C TYR A 46 14.90 -5.04 -9.32
N ALA A 47 14.47 -5.75 -10.36
CA ALA A 47 15.03 -7.06 -10.74
C ALA A 47 16.56 -7.04 -10.99
N ASP A 48 17.08 -5.94 -11.52
CA ASP A 48 18.51 -5.77 -11.83
C ASP A 48 19.30 -5.18 -10.64
N GLN A 49 18.65 -4.86 -9.52
CA GLN A 49 19.24 -4.15 -8.39
C GLN A 49 19.34 -4.99 -7.11
N VAL A 50 18.48 -5.99 -6.97
CA VAL A 50 18.35 -6.79 -5.76
C VAL A 50 18.27 -8.28 -6.07
N LYS A 51 18.63 -9.11 -5.10
CA LYS A 51 18.45 -10.57 -5.21
C LYS A 51 16.97 -10.92 -5.08
N TRP A 52 16.42 -11.64 -6.04
CA TRP A 52 15.01 -12.05 -6.03
C TRP A 52 14.78 -13.42 -6.65
N THR A 53 13.65 -14.02 -6.33
CA THR A 53 13.18 -15.30 -6.89
C THR A 53 11.66 -15.32 -7.04
N ASN A 54 11.15 -16.22 -7.89
CA ASN A 54 9.73 -16.57 -7.95
C ASN A 54 9.48 -18.04 -7.52
N SER A 55 10.52 -18.68 -6.99
CA SER A 55 10.48 -20.07 -6.52
C SER A 55 10.34 -20.12 -4.98
N ILE A 56 9.29 -20.76 -4.50
CA ILE A 56 9.11 -21.03 -3.06
C ILE A 56 10.19 -21.98 -2.54
N GLN A 57 10.67 -22.90 -3.38
CA GLN A 57 11.77 -23.80 -3.01
C GLN A 57 13.06 -23.01 -2.72
N GLU A 58 13.38 -22.02 -3.55
CA GLU A 58 14.56 -21.19 -3.32
C GLU A 58 14.42 -20.34 -2.05
N VAL A 59 13.20 -19.87 -1.70
CA VAL A 59 12.94 -19.22 -0.42
C VAL A 59 13.19 -20.18 0.75
N TYR A 60 12.73 -21.43 0.61
CA TYR A 60 12.98 -22.44 1.63
C TYR A 60 14.47 -22.74 1.78
N ASP A 61 15.18 -22.92 0.67
CA ASP A 61 16.63 -23.24 0.64
C ASP A 61 17.49 -22.05 1.16
N PHE A 62 17.00 -20.83 1.00
CA PHE A 62 17.63 -19.63 1.56
C PHE A 62 17.65 -19.65 3.10
N GLN A 63 16.78 -20.45 3.75
CA GLN A 63 16.67 -20.57 5.20
C GLN A 63 16.56 -19.21 5.89
N PRO A 64 15.52 -18.41 5.60
CA PRO A 64 15.35 -17.09 6.19
C PRO A 64 15.17 -17.17 7.70
N GLU A 65 15.69 -16.17 8.41
CA GLU A 65 15.46 -15.96 9.84
C GLU A 65 14.20 -15.10 10.06
N ALA A 66 13.83 -14.26 9.09
CA ALA A 66 12.61 -13.44 9.11
C ALA A 66 12.00 -13.32 7.71
N ILE A 67 10.65 -13.30 7.67
CA ILE A 67 9.87 -13.12 6.44
C ILE A 67 8.88 -11.98 6.66
N TYR A 68 9.03 -10.87 5.95
CA TYR A 68 8.13 -9.72 6.01
C TYR A 68 7.03 -9.84 4.95
N VAL A 69 5.78 -9.75 5.38
CA VAL A 69 4.61 -10.02 4.54
C VAL A 69 3.57 -8.90 4.69
N PRO A 70 3.30 -8.10 3.65
CA PRO A 70 2.20 -7.13 3.68
C PRO A 70 0.81 -7.77 3.53
N GLY A 71 0.76 -8.93 2.90
CA GLY A 71 -0.47 -9.70 2.69
C GLY A 71 -0.94 -10.47 3.92
N ASN A 72 -2.01 -11.24 3.74
CA ASN A 72 -2.63 -12.00 4.83
C ASN A 72 -2.28 -13.49 4.81
N ILE A 73 -1.41 -13.93 3.89
CA ILE A 73 -1.09 -15.34 3.67
C ILE A 73 0.41 -15.47 3.42
N VAL A 74 1.00 -16.48 4.04
CA VAL A 74 2.37 -16.92 3.79
C VAL A 74 2.42 -18.44 3.99
N PRO A 75 3.21 -19.20 3.21
CA PRO A 75 3.33 -20.64 3.42
C PRO A 75 3.88 -20.93 4.82
N TYR A 76 3.10 -21.66 5.62
CA TYR A 76 3.41 -21.95 7.04
C TYR A 76 4.70 -22.75 7.22
N TYR A 77 5.07 -23.55 6.23
CA TYR A 77 6.24 -24.44 6.27
C TYR A 77 7.57 -23.74 5.97
N LEU A 78 7.56 -22.48 5.55
CA LEU A 78 8.79 -21.71 5.35
C LEU A 78 9.47 -21.48 6.71
N PRO A 79 10.79 -21.61 6.80
CA PRO A 79 11.51 -21.36 8.05
C PRO A 79 11.52 -19.86 8.40
N GLY A 80 11.89 -19.55 9.64
CA GLY A 80 12.01 -18.20 10.16
C GLY A 80 10.70 -17.59 10.67
N VAL A 81 10.83 -16.46 11.35
CA VAL A 81 9.72 -15.69 11.93
C VAL A 81 8.92 -15.00 10.84
N LYS A 82 7.60 -15.24 10.78
CA LYS A 82 6.70 -14.58 9.81
C LYS A 82 6.14 -13.32 10.45
N ILE A 83 6.42 -12.18 9.83
CA ILE A 83 6.08 -10.85 10.32
C ILE A 83 5.06 -10.21 9.37
N GLN A 84 3.87 -9.93 9.86
CA GLN A 84 2.91 -9.15 9.09
C GLN A 84 3.17 -7.66 9.26
N VAL A 85 3.35 -6.94 8.12
CA VAL A 85 3.59 -5.49 8.09
C VAL A 85 2.42 -4.70 7.52
N PHE A 86 1.32 -5.37 7.21
CA PHE A 86 0.08 -4.83 6.65
C PHE A 86 0.23 -4.10 5.29
N HIS A 87 -0.91 -3.76 4.68
CA HIS A 87 -0.95 -3.10 3.37
C HIS A 87 -1.87 -1.86 3.34
N GLY A 88 -2.30 -1.37 4.49
CA GLY A 88 -3.11 -0.16 4.61
C GLY A 88 -3.77 -0.01 5.97
N TYR A 89 -4.45 1.12 6.17
CA TYR A 89 -5.16 1.49 7.41
C TYR A 89 -6.65 1.13 7.34
N ALA A 90 -6.99 -0.07 6.92
CA ALA A 90 -8.37 -0.49 6.67
C ALA A 90 -9.08 -0.99 7.95
N ALA A 91 -9.23 -0.12 8.95
CA ALA A 91 -9.80 -0.45 10.26
C ALA A 91 -11.26 -0.97 10.18
N GLU A 92 -12.05 -0.48 9.22
CA GLU A 92 -13.46 -0.86 9.04
C GLU A 92 -13.64 -2.22 8.37
N LYS A 93 -12.58 -2.80 7.80
CA LYS A 93 -12.65 -4.12 7.15
C LYS A 93 -12.49 -5.22 8.17
N LYS A 94 -13.55 -5.98 8.41
CA LYS A 94 -13.56 -7.12 9.33
C LYS A 94 -12.45 -8.13 9.06
N ASP A 95 -12.09 -8.33 7.80
CA ASP A 95 -11.04 -9.25 7.36
C ASP A 95 -9.65 -8.88 7.90
N HIS A 96 -9.45 -7.60 8.23
CA HIS A 96 -8.21 -7.08 8.78
C HIS A 96 -7.92 -7.63 10.20
N TRP A 97 -8.97 -7.97 10.94
CA TRP A 97 -8.91 -8.44 12.33
C TRP A 97 -8.95 -9.97 12.46
N ILE A 98 -8.97 -10.70 11.34
CA ILE A 98 -9.01 -12.15 11.36
C ILE A 98 -7.61 -12.72 11.58
N ILE A 99 -7.39 -13.38 12.72
CA ILE A 99 -6.15 -14.09 12.99
C ILE A 99 -6.18 -15.46 12.29
N ARG A 100 -5.31 -15.60 11.28
CA ARG A 100 -5.19 -16.81 10.45
C ARG A 100 -4.10 -17.77 10.92
N ARG A 101 -3.35 -17.38 11.95
CA ARG A 101 -2.24 -18.16 12.53
C ARG A 101 -1.11 -18.46 11.55
N TYR A 102 -0.87 -17.56 10.58
CA TYR A 102 0.28 -17.64 9.68
C TYR A 102 1.47 -16.82 10.18
N PHE A 103 1.23 -15.90 11.12
CA PHE A 103 2.21 -14.92 11.56
C PHE A 103 2.57 -15.11 13.03
N ASP A 104 3.86 -15.04 13.27
CA ASP A 104 4.44 -15.09 14.62
C ASP A 104 4.45 -13.70 15.26
N THR A 105 4.49 -12.63 14.43
CA THR A 105 4.55 -11.24 14.89
C THR A 105 3.73 -10.33 13.96
N TYR A 106 3.04 -9.36 14.56
CA TYR A 106 2.32 -8.30 13.86
C TYR A 106 2.99 -6.95 14.15
N PHE A 107 3.52 -6.31 13.10
CA PHE A 107 4.05 -4.95 13.15
C PHE A 107 2.90 -3.98 12.89
N THR A 108 2.41 -3.33 13.93
CA THR A 108 1.23 -2.47 13.86
C THR A 108 1.57 -1.03 13.48
N GLN A 109 0.63 -0.39 12.76
CA GLN A 109 0.84 0.91 12.16
C GLN A 109 0.64 2.08 13.14
N GLY A 110 0.18 1.82 14.37
CA GLY A 110 -0.04 2.84 15.39
C GLY A 110 -0.99 2.40 16.50
N PRO A 111 -1.24 3.24 17.51
CA PRO A 111 -1.88 2.85 18.78
C PRO A 111 -3.25 2.19 18.63
N TYR A 112 -4.05 2.63 17.66
CA TYR A 112 -5.37 2.04 17.40
C TYR A 112 -5.26 0.56 16.98
N PHE A 113 -4.35 0.25 16.05
CA PHE A 113 -4.11 -1.14 15.62
C PHE A 113 -3.44 -1.94 16.73
N THR A 114 -2.47 -1.35 17.40
CA THR A 114 -1.73 -1.99 18.51
C THR A 114 -2.68 -2.49 19.58
N SER A 115 -3.55 -1.63 20.11
CA SER A 115 -4.49 -2.01 21.17
C SER A 115 -5.43 -3.15 20.78
N HIS A 116 -5.89 -3.16 19.51
CA HIS A 116 -6.76 -4.22 18.99
C HIS A 116 -6.00 -5.55 18.84
N PHE A 117 -4.78 -5.52 18.27
CA PHE A 117 -3.97 -6.73 18.09
C PHE A 117 -3.45 -7.28 19.42
N GLU A 118 -3.15 -6.44 20.40
CA GLU A 118 -2.82 -6.88 21.78
C GLU A 118 -3.99 -7.61 22.45
N ALA A 119 -5.23 -7.13 22.27
CA ALA A 119 -6.40 -7.81 22.76
C ALA A 119 -6.59 -9.19 22.09
N LEU A 120 -6.29 -9.29 20.79
CA LEU A 120 -6.29 -10.55 20.05
C LEU A 120 -5.15 -11.47 20.51
N ALA A 121 -3.94 -10.94 20.73
CA ALA A 121 -2.82 -11.69 21.24
C ALA A 121 -3.11 -12.31 22.61
N LYS A 122 -3.72 -11.57 23.53
CA LYS A 122 -4.19 -12.11 24.83
C LYS A 122 -5.19 -13.26 24.67
N ARG A 123 -6.02 -13.19 23.62
CA ARG A 123 -7.04 -14.23 23.36
C ARG A 123 -6.46 -15.49 22.74
N TYR A 124 -5.52 -15.35 21.79
CA TYR A 124 -4.98 -16.46 21.00
C TYR A 124 -3.69 -17.03 21.60
N GLY A 125 -2.81 -16.19 22.18
CA GLY A 125 -1.61 -16.60 22.91
C GLY A 125 -0.47 -17.14 22.04
N ASP A 126 -0.53 -16.96 20.71
CA ASP A 126 0.37 -17.60 19.76
C ASP A 126 1.10 -16.62 18.82
N PHE A 127 1.07 -15.32 19.13
CA PHE A 127 1.81 -14.30 18.39
C PHE A 127 2.14 -13.07 19.24
N GLU A 128 3.11 -12.30 18.78
CA GLU A 128 3.52 -11.04 19.39
C GLU A 128 3.03 -9.82 18.60
N VAL A 129 2.93 -8.68 19.28
CA VAL A 129 2.53 -7.39 18.68
C VAL A 129 3.59 -6.35 18.98
N LEU A 130 4.07 -5.67 17.95
CA LEU A 130 5.02 -4.58 18.08
C LEU A 130 4.50 -3.35 17.30
N GLU A 131 4.39 -2.21 17.98
CA GLU A 131 4.09 -0.95 17.32
C GLU A 131 5.34 -0.41 16.65
N THR A 132 5.37 -0.42 15.33
CA THR A 132 6.53 -0.01 14.53
C THR A 132 6.24 1.17 13.63
N GLY A 133 4.97 1.54 13.48
CA GLY A 133 4.56 2.39 12.37
C GLY A 133 4.44 1.60 11.06
N TRP A 134 4.49 2.31 9.94
CA TRP A 134 4.34 1.68 8.63
C TRP A 134 5.43 2.17 7.66
N PRO A 135 6.32 1.29 7.16
CA PRO A 135 7.50 1.68 6.37
C PRO A 135 7.17 2.54 5.14
N LYS A 136 6.04 2.28 4.49
CA LYS A 136 5.57 3.10 3.36
C LYS A 136 5.30 4.56 3.77
N GLN A 137 4.82 4.80 4.98
CA GLN A 137 4.56 6.15 5.47
C GLN A 137 5.86 6.92 5.72
N ASP A 138 6.87 6.25 6.23
CA ASP A 138 8.19 6.85 6.44
C ASP A 138 8.81 7.23 5.10
N TRP A 139 8.73 6.33 4.12
CA TRP A 139 9.20 6.61 2.76
C TRP A 139 8.46 7.81 2.13
N ILE A 140 7.13 7.89 2.27
CA ILE A 140 6.35 9.01 1.77
C ILE A 140 6.85 10.31 2.41
N LYS A 141 7.02 10.33 3.74
CA LYS A 141 7.48 11.52 4.48
C LYS A 141 8.87 11.99 4.02
N GLU A 142 9.80 11.06 3.83
CA GLU A 142 11.16 11.36 3.36
C GLU A 142 11.21 11.84 1.90
N ASN A 143 10.23 11.45 1.09
CA ASN A 143 10.22 11.68 -0.36
C ASN A 143 9.14 12.66 -0.85
N LEU A 144 8.43 13.33 0.06
CA LEU A 144 7.39 14.29 -0.31
C LEU A 144 7.85 15.31 -1.35
N HIS A 145 9.03 15.91 -1.15
CA HIS A 145 9.58 16.94 -2.02
C HIS A 145 9.92 16.48 -3.46
N LYS A 146 10.03 15.18 -3.69
CA LYS A 146 10.29 14.64 -5.05
C LYS A 146 9.19 14.99 -6.06
N TYR A 147 7.99 15.27 -5.57
CA TYR A 147 6.79 15.53 -6.38
C TYR A 147 6.34 16.99 -6.37
N ASP A 148 7.12 17.89 -5.72
CA ASP A 148 6.77 19.31 -5.66
C ASP A 148 6.67 19.94 -7.05
N ALA A 149 7.61 19.61 -7.95
CA ALA A 149 7.60 20.10 -9.32
C ALA A 149 6.37 19.63 -10.12
N ASP A 150 5.96 18.36 -9.95
CA ASP A 150 4.77 17.81 -10.59
C ASP A 150 3.50 18.47 -10.05
N ARG A 151 3.44 18.67 -8.72
CA ARG A 151 2.35 19.40 -8.06
C ARG A 151 2.23 20.83 -8.57
N GLU A 152 3.33 21.57 -8.60
CA GLU A 152 3.36 22.95 -9.10
C GLU A 152 2.95 23.04 -10.59
N LYS A 153 3.38 22.06 -11.40
CA LYS A 153 2.98 21.95 -12.80
C LYS A 153 1.46 21.79 -12.91
N LEU A 154 0.86 20.86 -12.16
CA LEU A 154 -0.60 20.63 -12.17
C LEU A 154 -1.38 21.88 -11.74
N LEU A 155 -0.93 22.57 -10.68
CA LEU A 155 -1.56 23.81 -10.21
C LEU A 155 -1.47 24.92 -11.27
N ARG A 156 -0.32 25.11 -11.86
CA ARG A 156 -0.10 26.11 -12.91
C ARG A 156 -0.93 25.84 -14.16
N GLU A 157 -0.97 24.59 -14.63
CA GLU A 157 -1.71 24.19 -15.83
C GLU A 157 -3.23 24.29 -15.64
N SER A 158 -3.72 23.99 -14.44
CA SER A 158 -5.14 24.11 -14.10
C SER A 158 -5.58 25.51 -13.72
N GLY A 159 -4.64 26.42 -13.39
CA GLY A 159 -4.95 27.75 -12.84
C GLY A 159 -5.56 27.68 -11.44
N LYS A 160 -5.26 26.64 -10.67
CA LYS A 160 -5.79 26.40 -9.32
C LYS A 160 -4.74 26.62 -8.26
N GLU A 161 -5.18 26.87 -7.01
CA GLU A 161 -4.31 27.09 -5.86
C GLU A 161 -4.11 25.83 -4.99
N THR A 162 -5.05 24.89 -5.09
CA THR A 162 -5.07 23.70 -4.23
C THR A 162 -5.28 22.44 -5.07
N LEU A 163 -4.61 21.34 -4.66
CA LEU A 163 -4.92 19.98 -5.13
C LEU A 163 -5.70 19.24 -4.03
N ILE A 164 -6.78 18.59 -4.42
CA ILE A 164 -7.56 17.71 -3.55
C ILE A 164 -7.60 16.33 -4.18
N LEU A 165 -7.00 15.34 -3.52
CA LEU A 165 -7.07 13.94 -3.96
C LEU A 165 -8.37 13.31 -3.46
N TYR A 166 -9.17 12.80 -4.39
CA TYR A 166 -10.31 11.94 -4.12
C TYR A 166 -10.00 10.50 -4.54
N ALA A 167 -9.71 9.65 -3.55
CA ALA A 167 -9.33 8.25 -3.75
C ALA A 167 -10.26 7.31 -2.96
N PRO A 168 -11.49 7.08 -3.42
CA PRO A 168 -12.50 6.31 -2.69
C PRO A 168 -12.17 4.82 -2.66
N THR A 169 -12.69 4.13 -1.64
CA THR A 169 -12.68 2.66 -1.62
C THR A 169 -13.61 2.09 -2.70
N PHE A 170 -13.33 0.87 -3.16
CA PHE A 170 -14.13 0.17 -4.17
C PHE A 170 -15.34 -0.56 -3.59
N SER A 171 -15.38 -0.78 -2.27
CA SER A 171 -16.44 -1.55 -1.63
C SER A 171 -17.79 -0.85 -1.73
N PRO A 172 -18.84 -1.46 -2.33
CA PRO A 172 -20.14 -0.80 -2.57
C PRO A 172 -20.83 -0.28 -1.32
N ARG A 173 -20.55 -0.90 -0.16
CA ARG A 173 -21.16 -0.50 1.13
C ARG A 173 -20.38 0.58 1.88
N LEU A 174 -19.15 0.89 1.44
CA LEU A 174 -18.23 1.81 2.13
C LEU A 174 -17.80 2.98 1.25
N THR A 175 -18.09 2.92 -0.06
CA THR A 175 -17.70 3.98 -1.00
C THR A 175 -18.67 5.15 -0.96
N SER A 176 -18.16 6.36 -1.12
CA SER A 176 -18.96 7.58 -1.31
C SER A 176 -19.33 7.84 -2.78
N LEU A 177 -18.84 7.04 -3.73
CA LEU A 177 -19.03 7.24 -5.17
C LEU A 177 -20.49 7.54 -5.58
N PRO A 178 -21.53 6.84 -5.07
CA PRO A 178 -22.91 7.11 -5.50
C PRO A 178 -23.45 8.49 -5.12
N TYR A 179 -22.80 9.21 -4.18
CA TYR A 179 -23.37 10.39 -3.54
C TYR A 179 -22.54 11.67 -3.66
N ILE A 180 -21.25 11.59 -3.97
CA ILE A 180 -20.30 12.68 -3.79
C ILE A 180 -20.07 13.56 -5.02
N LYS A 181 -20.51 13.12 -6.21
CA LYS A 181 -20.15 13.73 -7.49
C LYS A 181 -20.44 15.24 -7.56
N GLU A 182 -21.65 15.65 -7.18
CA GLU A 182 -22.02 17.06 -7.18
C GLU A 182 -21.28 17.88 -6.13
N GLU A 183 -21.03 17.30 -4.96
CA GLU A 183 -20.30 17.95 -3.89
C GLU A 183 -18.82 18.14 -4.22
N LEU A 184 -18.21 17.22 -4.97
CA LEU A 184 -16.84 17.42 -5.49
C LEU A 184 -16.78 18.61 -6.44
N GLY A 185 -17.80 18.79 -7.30
CA GLY A 185 -17.88 19.94 -8.18
C GLY A 185 -18.06 21.28 -7.45
N LYS A 186 -18.84 21.31 -6.36
CA LYS A 186 -18.97 22.49 -5.50
C LYS A 186 -17.64 22.77 -4.77
N LEU A 187 -17.05 21.77 -4.16
CA LEU A 187 -15.78 21.87 -3.42
C LEU A 187 -14.65 22.43 -4.31
N ALA A 188 -14.56 21.96 -5.56
CA ALA A 188 -13.58 22.45 -6.52
C ALA A 188 -13.67 23.98 -6.73
N LYS A 189 -14.91 24.52 -6.83
CA LYS A 189 -15.16 25.96 -6.99
C LYS A 189 -14.90 26.74 -5.71
N GLU A 190 -15.46 26.28 -4.59
CA GLU A 190 -15.35 26.96 -3.28
C GLU A 190 -13.91 27.07 -2.78
N ARG A 191 -13.09 26.06 -3.07
CA ARG A 191 -11.69 26.00 -2.62
C ARG A 191 -10.68 26.42 -3.68
N ASN A 192 -11.12 26.89 -4.84
CA ASN A 192 -10.25 27.11 -5.99
C ASN A 192 -9.28 25.94 -6.22
N ALA A 193 -9.85 24.71 -6.23
CA ALA A 193 -9.07 23.48 -6.22
C ALA A 193 -9.17 22.71 -7.54
N LEU A 194 -8.10 22.00 -7.87
CA LEU A 194 -8.12 20.88 -8.81
C LEU A 194 -8.43 19.59 -8.06
N ILE A 195 -9.55 18.96 -8.35
CA ILE A 195 -9.88 17.63 -7.83
C ILE A 195 -9.15 16.59 -8.67
N VAL A 196 -8.22 15.88 -8.05
CA VAL A 196 -7.54 14.73 -8.66
C VAL A 196 -8.25 13.46 -8.23
N MET A 197 -8.91 12.80 -9.16
CA MET A 197 -9.65 11.56 -8.87
C MET A 197 -8.86 10.33 -9.26
N LYS A 198 -8.65 9.44 -8.31
CA LYS A 198 -7.97 8.17 -8.52
C LYS A 198 -8.76 7.03 -7.90
N PHE A 199 -9.29 6.15 -8.72
CA PHE A 199 -10.12 5.05 -8.25
C PHE A 199 -9.30 3.79 -7.97
N HIS A 200 -9.78 3.01 -7.01
CA HIS A 200 -9.18 1.72 -6.70
C HIS A 200 -9.29 0.77 -7.92
N PRO A 201 -8.28 -0.07 -8.22
CA PRO A 201 -8.32 -0.98 -9.38
C PRO A 201 -9.53 -1.91 -9.44
N LEU A 202 -10.13 -2.24 -8.29
CA LEU A 202 -11.34 -3.08 -8.19
C LEU A 202 -12.65 -2.27 -8.21
N THR A 203 -12.61 -0.97 -8.46
CA THR A 203 -13.82 -0.16 -8.62
C THR A 203 -14.64 -0.67 -9.80
N ARG A 204 -15.97 -0.74 -9.65
CA ARG A 204 -16.89 -1.16 -10.72
C ARG A 204 -16.70 -0.28 -11.95
N GLN A 205 -16.71 -0.92 -13.12
CA GLN A 205 -16.45 -0.23 -14.38
C GLN A 205 -17.51 0.86 -14.66
N GLU A 206 -18.76 0.62 -14.29
CA GLU A 206 -19.86 1.58 -14.47
C GLU A 206 -19.55 2.92 -13.77
N TRP A 207 -19.03 2.88 -12.53
CA TRP A 207 -18.63 4.10 -11.82
C TRP A 207 -17.40 4.77 -12.44
N VAL A 208 -16.45 3.97 -12.92
CA VAL A 208 -15.27 4.50 -13.61
C VAL A 208 -15.68 5.28 -14.87
N ASP A 209 -16.58 4.71 -15.65
CA ASP A 209 -17.04 5.32 -16.92
C ASP A 209 -17.89 6.56 -16.64
N GLU A 210 -18.81 6.49 -15.68
CA GLU A 210 -19.65 7.62 -15.25
C GLU A 210 -18.80 8.82 -14.79
N TYR A 211 -17.79 8.58 -13.96
CA TYR A 211 -16.94 9.65 -13.44
C TYR A 211 -15.94 10.18 -14.48
N ARG A 212 -15.48 9.32 -15.38
CA ARG A 212 -14.64 9.74 -16.51
C ARG A 212 -15.42 10.67 -17.43
N GLU A 213 -16.65 10.33 -17.78
CA GLU A 213 -17.55 11.16 -18.58
C GLU A 213 -17.85 12.49 -17.88
N TRP A 214 -18.19 12.43 -16.58
CA TRP A 214 -18.45 13.62 -15.78
C TRP A 214 -17.24 14.56 -15.69
N ALA A 215 -16.03 14.05 -15.64
CA ALA A 215 -14.79 14.80 -15.58
C ALA A 215 -14.36 15.39 -16.92
N ALA A 216 -14.72 14.76 -18.04
CA ALA A 216 -14.19 15.06 -19.38
C ALA A 216 -14.34 16.54 -19.80
N ASN A 217 -15.40 17.23 -19.34
CA ASN A 217 -15.67 18.62 -19.68
C ASN A 217 -15.39 19.62 -18.53
N LYS A 218 -14.67 19.19 -17.49
CA LYS A 218 -14.38 20.00 -16.31
C LYS A 218 -12.90 20.35 -16.24
N LYS A 219 -12.57 21.64 -16.18
CA LYS A 219 -11.18 22.12 -16.04
C LYS A 219 -10.63 21.99 -14.63
N ASP A 220 -11.52 21.82 -13.65
CA ASP A 220 -11.22 21.69 -12.22
C ASP A 220 -11.22 20.25 -11.71
N VAL A 221 -11.27 19.28 -12.64
CA VAL A 221 -11.24 17.83 -12.32
C VAL A 221 -10.26 17.11 -13.24
N LEU A 222 -9.33 16.40 -12.65
CA LEU A 222 -8.41 15.50 -13.33
C LEU A 222 -8.75 14.05 -12.95
N PHE A 223 -9.15 13.25 -13.92
CA PHE A 223 -9.40 11.82 -13.71
C PHE A 223 -8.17 11.01 -14.11
N ILE A 224 -7.59 10.26 -13.15
CA ILE A 224 -6.46 9.35 -13.37
C ILE A 224 -7.00 7.94 -13.48
N ASP A 225 -6.69 7.27 -14.56
CA ASP A 225 -7.21 5.92 -14.83
C ASP A 225 -6.61 4.86 -13.89
N LYS A 226 -7.23 3.68 -13.89
CA LYS A 226 -6.81 2.53 -13.10
C LYS A 226 -5.35 2.14 -13.38
N GLY A 227 -4.64 1.73 -12.34
CA GLY A 227 -3.30 1.15 -12.48
C GLY A 227 -2.13 2.11 -12.27
N GLU A 228 -2.32 3.42 -12.35
CA GLU A 228 -1.27 4.36 -12.01
C GLU A 228 -1.06 4.49 -10.50
N ASN A 229 0.18 4.67 -10.07
CA ASN A 229 0.49 4.80 -8.64
C ASN A 229 0.12 6.20 -8.15
N VAL A 230 -0.67 6.30 -7.07
CA VAL A 230 -1.07 7.58 -6.45
C VAL A 230 0.03 8.24 -5.62
N THR A 231 1.14 7.57 -5.41
CA THR A 231 2.30 8.12 -4.69
C THR A 231 3.29 8.86 -5.57
N LYS A 232 2.96 9.01 -6.85
CA LYS A 232 3.71 9.85 -7.78
C LYS A 232 3.17 11.26 -7.83
#